data_c1a3fbc08d7ed621a3090190905117ae
#
_entry.id   c1a3fbc08d7ed621a3090190905117ae
#
_cell.length_a   1.000
_cell.length_b   1.000
_cell.length_c   1.000
_cell.angle_alpha   90.00
_cell.angle_beta   90.00
_cell.angle_gamma   90.00
#
_symmetry.space_group_name_H-M   'P 1'
#
loop_
_entity.id
_entity.type
_entity.pdbx_description
1 polymer ?
#
loop_
_entity_poly.entity_id
_entity_poly.type
_entity_poly.pdbx_seq_one_letter_code
_entity_poly.pdbx_strand_id
1 'polypeptide(L)'
;MRYSVSLDWLEVYGISDLQSPLYTHDVFYADEEFKAKRREYGTRVYARVFDVTISGDDFMTVCIQPLSRRSAGGIMDDAMCHVNLANYWLYRDDWYDIFIHALRLFRIKPKRLSRIDIA
;
A
#
# COMPACT_ATOMS: atom_id res chain seq x y z
N MET A 1 -2.80 29.19 -20.69
CA MET A 1 -2.43 27.78 -20.94
C MET A 1 -2.56 26.99 -19.64
N ARG A 2 -3.20 25.87 -19.72
CA ARG A 2 -3.43 25.04 -18.56
C ARG A 2 -2.46 23.86 -18.55
N TYR A 3 -1.65 23.77 -17.51
CA TYR A 3 -0.79 22.61 -17.32
C TYR A 3 -1.46 21.63 -16.40
N SER A 4 -1.48 20.36 -16.77
CA SER A 4 -1.90 19.29 -15.90
C SER A 4 -0.70 18.35 -15.70
N VAL A 5 -0.50 17.92 -14.46
CA VAL A 5 0.48 16.91 -14.12
C VAL A 5 -0.28 15.63 -13.78
N SER A 6 -0.02 14.58 -14.54
CA SER A 6 -0.58 13.25 -14.26
C SER A 6 0.47 12.38 -13.61
N LEU A 7 0.10 11.67 -12.57
CA LEU A 7 0.93 10.63 -11.98
C LEU A 7 0.69 9.32 -12.71
N ASP A 8 1.76 8.61 -13.02
CA ASP A 8 1.71 7.34 -13.73
C ASP A 8 2.07 6.15 -12.83
N TRP A 9 2.73 6.41 -11.72
CA TRP A 9 3.15 5.40 -10.77
C TRP A 9 3.31 6.00 -9.39
N LEU A 10 2.88 5.29 -8.37
CA LEU A 10 3.05 5.73 -6.98
C LEU A 10 3.33 4.53 -6.07
N GLU A 11 4.47 4.61 -5.40
CA GLU A 11 4.86 3.69 -4.34
C GLU A 11 5.24 4.46 -3.09
N VAL A 12 4.79 3.98 -1.94
CA VAL A 12 4.99 4.64 -0.64
C VAL A 12 5.54 3.63 0.36
N TYR A 13 6.56 4.05 1.11
CA TYR A 13 6.97 3.36 2.33
C TYR A 13 6.22 3.92 3.52
N GLY A 14 5.85 3.04 4.44
CA GLY A 14 5.15 3.42 5.65
C GLY A 14 5.46 2.51 6.82
N ILE A 15 4.78 2.76 7.91
CA ILE A 15 4.81 1.92 9.11
C ILE A 15 3.42 1.34 9.29
N SER A 16 3.34 0.02 9.38
CA SER A 16 2.09 -0.70 9.61
C SER A 16 1.97 -1.10 11.07
N ASP A 17 0.74 -1.12 11.57
CA ASP A 17 0.45 -1.69 12.90
C ASP A 17 0.18 -3.19 12.74
N LEU A 18 1.24 -4.00 12.85
CA LEU A 18 1.15 -5.45 12.72
C LEU A 18 0.38 -6.11 13.87
N GLN A 19 0.17 -5.39 14.98
CA GLN A 19 -0.60 -5.89 16.10
C GLN A 19 -2.10 -5.63 15.92
N SER A 20 -2.46 -4.87 14.89
CA SER A 20 -3.87 -4.69 14.55
C SER A 20 -4.51 -6.04 14.23
N PRO A 21 -5.71 -6.34 14.75
CA PRO A 21 -6.43 -7.57 14.42
C PRO A 21 -6.67 -7.79 12.92
N LEU A 22 -6.63 -6.73 12.11
CA LEU A 22 -6.79 -6.83 10.66
C LEU A 22 -5.84 -7.85 10.04
N TYR A 23 -4.57 -7.78 10.42
CA TYR A 23 -3.52 -8.59 9.78
C TYR A 23 -3.42 -10.02 10.30
N THR A 24 -4.34 -10.44 11.17
CA THR A 24 -4.42 -11.83 11.61
C THR A 24 -5.19 -12.72 10.63
N HIS A 25 -5.88 -12.13 9.68
CA HIS A 25 -6.70 -12.84 8.69
C HIS A 25 -6.09 -12.76 7.31
N ASP A 26 -6.24 -13.82 6.53
CA ASP A 26 -5.78 -13.85 5.12
C ASP A 26 -6.74 -13.09 4.19
N VAL A 27 -8.00 -13.01 4.57
CA VAL A 27 -9.01 -12.22 3.86
C VAL A 27 -9.78 -11.41 4.88
N PHE A 28 -9.84 -10.11 4.67
CA PHE A 28 -10.59 -9.25 5.58
C PHE A 28 -11.14 -8.01 4.88
N TYR A 29 -12.14 -7.39 5.50
CA TYR A 29 -12.67 -6.10 5.09
C TYR A 29 -12.19 -5.04 6.06
N ALA A 30 -11.52 -4.00 5.54
CA ALA A 30 -11.14 -2.85 6.36
C ALA A 30 -12.34 -1.95 6.63
N ASP A 31 -13.27 -1.89 5.68
CA ASP A 31 -14.61 -1.33 5.82
C ASP A 31 -15.52 -1.98 4.77
N GLU A 32 -16.71 -1.41 4.51
CA GLU A 32 -17.68 -1.97 3.57
C GLU A 32 -17.16 -2.04 2.13
N GLU A 33 -16.25 -1.15 1.75
CA GLU A 33 -15.75 -1.03 0.38
C GLU A 33 -14.40 -1.70 0.15
N PHE A 34 -13.53 -1.69 1.16
CA PHE A 34 -12.16 -2.16 1.04
C PHE A 34 -11.99 -3.58 1.54
N LYS A 35 -11.59 -4.46 0.62
CA LYS A 35 -11.30 -5.86 0.92
C LYS A 35 -9.83 -6.15 0.65
N ALA A 36 -9.18 -6.85 1.57
CA ALA A 36 -7.81 -7.31 1.41
C ALA A 36 -7.78 -8.83 1.32
N LYS A 37 -6.96 -9.34 0.40
CA LYS A 37 -6.72 -10.77 0.25
C LYS A 37 -5.24 -11.03 0.18
N ARG A 38 -4.75 -11.87 1.08
CA ARG A 38 -3.34 -12.26 1.11
C ARG A 38 -3.01 -13.13 -0.10
N ARG A 39 -1.88 -12.83 -0.74
CA ARG A 39 -1.31 -13.69 -1.77
C ARG A 39 -0.72 -14.94 -1.13
N GLU A 40 -0.71 -16.03 -1.87
CA GLU A 40 -0.13 -17.30 -1.43
C GLU A 40 1.36 -17.16 -1.09
N TYR A 41 2.08 -16.31 -1.85
CA TYR A 41 3.51 -16.07 -1.66
C TYR A 41 3.79 -14.59 -1.42
N GLY A 42 4.81 -14.33 -0.62
CA GLY A 42 5.37 -13.00 -0.46
C GLY A 42 6.27 -12.60 -1.63
N THR A 43 7.08 -11.58 -1.39
CA THR A 43 8.11 -11.12 -2.33
C THR A 43 9.49 -11.47 -1.78
N ARG A 44 10.55 -11.09 -2.50
CA ARG A 44 11.94 -11.23 -2.01
C ARG A 44 12.20 -10.38 -0.78
N VAL A 45 11.43 -9.31 -0.58
CA VAL A 45 11.67 -8.33 0.49
C VAL A 45 10.66 -8.47 1.61
N TYR A 46 9.42 -8.82 1.31
CA TYR A 46 8.33 -8.87 2.29
C TYR A 46 7.69 -10.26 2.38
N ALA A 47 7.42 -10.70 3.61
CA ALA A 47 6.87 -12.02 3.87
C ALA A 47 5.42 -12.14 3.41
N ARG A 48 4.62 -11.07 3.56
CA ARG A 48 3.19 -11.09 3.23
C ARG A 48 2.83 -9.98 2.28
N VAL A 49 2.00 -10.31 1.30
CA VAL A 49 1.48 -9.36 0.31
C VAL A 49 -0.03 -9.48 0.28
N PHE A 50 -0.71 -8.34 0.40
CA PHE A 50 -2.16 -8.25 0.31
C PHE A 50 -2.56 -7.47 -0.93
N ASP A 51 -3.45 -8.06 -1.73
CA ASP A 51 -4.14 -7.34 -2.79
C ASP A 51 -5.40 -6.72 -2.23
N VAL A 52 -5.51 -5.41 -2.37
CA VAL A 52 -6.63 -4.63 -1.85
C VAL A 52 -7.51 -4.18 -3.00
N THR A 53 -8.80 -4.47 -2.87
CA THR A 53 -9.82 -4.01 -3.83
C THR A 53 -10.74 -3.01 -3.16
N ILE A 54 -11.30 -2.13 -3.96
CA ILE A 54 -12.37 -1.21 -3.55
C ILE A 54 -13.60 -1.50 -4.41
N SER A 55 -14.69 -1.89 -3.77
CA SER A 55 -15.94 -2.27 -4.45
C SER A 55 -15.72 -3.25 -5.61
N GLY A 56 -14.79 -4.19 -5.44
CA GLY A 56 -14.45 -5.20 -6.43
C GLY A 56 -13.36 -4.84 -7.44
N ASP A 57 -12.93 -3.59 -7.48
CA ASP A 57 -11.87 -3.15 -8.40
C ASP A 57 -10.51 -3.11 -7.71
N ASP A 58 -9.46 -3.47 -8.43
CA ASP A 58 -8.10 -3.40 -7.90
C ASP A 58 -7.78 -1.97 -7.46
N PHE A 59 -7.22 -1.84 -6.27
CA PHE A 59 -6.91 -0.53 -5.70
C PHE A 59 -5.43 -0.37 -5.37
N MET A 60 -4.90 -1.23 -4.51
CA MET A 60 -3.49 -1.15 -4.11
C MET A 60 -2.96 -2.52 -3.71
N THR A 61 -1.64 -2.62 -3.63
CA THR A 61 -0.93 -3.78 -3.09
C THR A 61 -0.19 -3.34 -1.83
N VAL A 62 -0.35 -4.08 -0.75
CA VAL A 62 0.29 -3.80 0.54
C VAL A 62 1.23 -4.94 0.87
N CYS A 63 2.53 -4.61 1.03
CA CYS A 63 3.56 -5.56 1.43
C CYS A 63 3.96 -5.28 2.87
N ILE A 64 3.94 -6.29 3.72
CA ILE A 64 4.29 -6.17 5.14
C ILE A 64 5.28 -7.24 5.57
N GLN A 65 5.87 -7.05 6.72
CA GLN A 65 6.88 -7.93 7.33
C GLN A 65 8.12 -8.13 6.45
N PRO A 66 9.08 -7.20 6.50
CA PRO A 66 10.35 -7.36 5.80
C PRO A 66 11.03 -8.67 6.19
N LEU A 67 11.51 -9.42 5.19
CA LEU A 67 12.23 -10.67 5.40
C LEU A 67 13.64 -10.45 5.96
N SER A 68 14.22 -9.30 5.67
CA SER A 68 15.56 -8.93 6.15
C SER A 68 15.48 -7.56 6.82
N ARG A 69 16.11 -7.44 7.97
CA ARG A 69 16.24 -6.16 8.66
C ARG A 69 17.26 -5.23 8.00
N ARG A 70 18.00 -5.73 7.00
CA ARG A 70 18.99 -4.92 6.28
C ARG A 70 18.48 -4.60 4.90
N SER A 71 18.59 -3.32 4.55
CA SER A 71 18.34 -2.82 3.20
C SER A 71 19.59 -2.10 2.70
N ALA A 72 19.59 -1.70 1.44
CA ALA A 72 20.68 -0.90 0.87
C ALA A 72 20.93 0.41 1.63
N GLY A 73 19.91 0.94 2.32
CA GLY A 73 19.98 2.19 3.08
C GLY A 73 20.07 2.02 4.59
N GLY A 74 20.23 0.79 5.11
CA GLY A 74 20.32 0.55 6.55
C GLY A 74 19.47 -0.59 7.05
N ILE A 75 19.02 -0.50 8.31
CA ILE A 75 18.23 -1.52 8.97
C ILE A 75 16.74 -1.23 8.74
N MET A 76 16.01 -2.27 8.29
CA MET A 76 14.55 -2.19 8.15
C MET A 76 13.88 -2.58 9.46
N ASP A 77 12.90 -1.76 9.89
CA ASP A 77 12.02 -2.06 11.00
C ASP A 77 11.01 -3.14 10.59
N ASP A 78 10.67 -4.05 11.49
CA ASP A 78 9.66 -5.10 11.25
C ASP A 78 8.28 -4.52 10.89
N ALA A 79 7.98 -3.31 11.34
CA ALA A 79 6.74 -2.63 11.03
C ALA A 79 6.75 -1.91 9.68
N MET A 80 7.89 -1.85 8.99
CA MET A 80 7.95 -1.22 7.67
C MET A 80 7.07 -1.94 6.68
N CYS A 81 6.38 -1.18 5.86
CA CYS A 81 5.54 -1.69 4.79
C CYS A 81 5.76 -0.90 3.52
N HIS A 82 5.30 -1.47 2.42
CA HIS A 82 5.39 -0.87 1.10
C HIS A 82 4.02 -0.95 0.44
N VAL A 83 3.55 0.17 -0.11
CA VAL A 83 2.24 0.26 -0.74
C VAL A 83 2.41 0.75 -2.17
N ASN A 84 1.80 0.05 -3.11
CA ASN A 84 1.75 0.42 -4.51
C ASN A 84 0.29 0.62 -4.92
N LEU A 85 -0.06 1.84 -5.31
CA LEU A 85 -1.40 2.16 -5.79
C LEU A 85 -1.56 1.73 -7.24
N ALA A 86 -2.70 1.13 -7.59
CA ALA A 86 -3.01 0.76 -8.96
C ALA A 86 -3.02 2.01 -9.86
N ASN A 87 -2.32 1.95 -10.98
CA ASN A 87 -2.03 3.13 -11.80
C ASN A 87 -3.27 3.88 -12.27
N TYR A 88 -4.32 3.16 -12.66
CA TYR A 88 -5.52 3.81 -13.18
C TYR A 88 -6.24 4.70 -12.15
N TRP A 89 -6.02 4.47 -10.85
CA TRP A 89 -6.56 5.33 -9.79
C TRP A 89 -5.94 6.71 -9.80
N LEU A 90 -4.68 6.82 -10.23
CA LEU A 90 -3.96 8.10 -10.29
C LEU A 90 -4.57 9.09 -11.29
N TYR A 91 -5.40 8.62 -12.22
CA TYR A 91 -6.07 9.48 -13.18
C TYR A 91 -7.37 10.08 -12.65
N ARG A 92 -7.81 9.69 -11.46
CA ARG A 92 -8.99 10.26 -10.81
C ARG A 92 -8.59 11.49 -10.01
N ASP A 93 -9.43 12.51 -10.02
CA ASP A 93 -9.18 13.74 -9.26
C ASP A 93 -9.16 13.52 -7.76
N ASP A 94 -9.90 12.52 -7.27
CA ASP A 94 -10.05 12.22 -5.85
C ASP A 94 -9.11 11.12 -5.33
N TRP A 95 -8.12 10.69 -6.13
CA TRP A 95 -7.26 9.57 -5.77
C TRP A 95 -6.52 9.77 -4.45
N TYR A 96 -6.07 11.00 -4.20
CA TYR A 96 -5.29 11.30 -3.00
C TYR A 96 -6.12 11.12 -1.73
N ASP A 97 -7.32 11.67 -1.70
CA ASP A 97 -8.21 11.57 -0.53
C ASP A 97 -8.62 10.12 -0.28
N ILE A 98 -8.93 9.36 -1.31
CA ILE A 98 -9.27 7.94 -1.20
C ILE A 98 -8.07 7.14 -0.72
N PHE A 99 -6.89 7.41 -1.26
CA PHE A 99 -5.65 6.71 -0.86
C PHE A 99 -5.31 6.96 0.61
N ILE A 100 -5.36 8.20 1.06
CA ILE A 100 -5.08 8.54 2.47
C ILE A 100 -6.11 7.88 3.39
N HIS A 101 -7.37 7.89 3.00
CA HIS A 101 -8.43 7.21 3.76
C HIS A 101 -8.14 5.71 3.86
N ALA A 102 -7.78 5.07 2.76
CA ALA A 102 -7.42 3.65 2.73
C ALA A 102 -6.22 3.34 3.64
N LEU A 103 -5.16 4.15 3.60
CA LEU A 103 -4.01 3.96 4.47
C LEU A 103 -4.40 3.99 5.95
N ARG A 104 -5.29 4.90 6.33
CA ARG A 104 -5.81 4.96 7.70
C ARG A 104 -6.59 3.71 8.09
N LEU A 105 -7.44 3.21 7.20
CA LEU A 105 -8.20 1.99 7.43
C LEU A 105 -7.29 0.78 7.63
N PHE A 106 -6.21 0.71 6.87
CA PHE A 106 -5.22 -0.38 6.94
C PHE A 106 -4.16 -0.16 8.02
N ARG A 107 -4.30 0.89 8.85
CA ARG A 107 -3.39 1.20 9.93
C ARG A 107 -1.95 1.40 9.45
N ILE A 108 -1.80 2.08 8.32
CA ILE A 108 -0.50 2.39 7.73
C ILE A 108 -0.25 3.89 7.85
N LYS A 109 0.88 4.23 8.43
CA LYS A 109 1.35 5.62 8.51
C LYS A 109 2.39 5.83 7.43
N PRO A 110 2.12 6.63 6.39
CA PRO A 110 3.09 6.88 5.33
C PRO A 110 4.29 7.66 5.87
N LYS A 111 5.49 7.29 5.42
CA LYS A 111 6.74 7.94 5.83
C LYS A 111 7.42 8.67 4.69
N ARG A 112 7.47 8.04 3.50
CA ARG A 112 8.09 8.66 2.33
C ARG A 112 7.62 7.99 1.05
N LEU A 113 7.73 8.75 -0.06
CA LEU A 113 7.58 8.20 -1.39
C LEU A 113 8.81 7.36 -1.72
N SER A 114 8.59 6.15 -2.21
CA SER A 114 9.67 5.32 -2.71
C SER A 114 9.81 5.48 -4.22
N ARG A 115 8.70 5.70 -4.91
CA ARG A 115 8.69 5.92 -6.34
C ARG A 115 7.48 6.76 -6.75
N ILE A 116 7.71 7.73 -7.60
CA ILE A 116 6.69 8.52 -8.26
C ILE A 116 7.11 8.76 -9.70
N ASP A 117 6.26 8.37 -10.64
CA ASP A 117 6.48 8.63 -12.07
C ASP A 117 5.42 9.63 -12.53
N ILE A 118 5.86 10.61 -13.26
CA ILE A 118 5.00 11.66 -13.83
C ILE A 118 4.89 11.43 -15.33
N ALA A 119 3.68 11.32 -15.78
CA ALA A 119 3.38 11.14 -17.20
C ALA A 119 3.48 12.47 -17.97
#